data_6cc1281478250e7393414cb9869ca1a4
#
_entry.id   6cc1281478250e7393414cb9869ca1a4
#
_cell.length_a   1.000
_cell.length_b   1.000
_cell.length_c   1.000
_cell.angle_alpha   90.00
_cell.angle_beta   90.00
_cell.angle_gamma   90.00
#
_symmetry.space_group_name_H-M   'P 1'
#
loop_
_entity.id
_entity.type
_entity.pdbx_description
1 polymer ?
#
loop_
_entity_poly.entity_id
_entity_poly.type
_entity_poly.pdbx_seq_one_letter_code
_entity_poly.pdbx_strand_id
1 'polypeptide(L)'
;MAVRVVVDSYQFAVAPSRKLADVDIQHFGWGLSGNKPPGKTLISEFGLSMLAETQRGTEKCNVLMDYGFTPEALINNTELLGIDPAGLDALVLSHGHYDHFGGLAGFLRATNGKLKPKLPIYIGGEEAHGQGRNAE
;
A
#
# COMPACT_ATOMS: atom_id res chain seq x y z
N MET A 1 15.98 -0.93 -5.44
CA MET A 1 14.74 -1.18 -4.70
C MET A 1 14.10 0.17 -4.40
N ALA A 2 12.80 0.29 -4.58
CA ALA A 2 12.00 1.43 -4.12
C ALA A 2 10.92 0.94 -3.16
N VAL A 3 10.56 1.78 -2.19
CA VAL A 3 9.41 1.54 -1.32
C VAL A 3 8.52 2.77 -1.41
N ARG A 4 7.23 2.56 -1.69
CA ARG A 4 6.22 3.61 -1.64
C ARG A 4 5.32 3.37 -0.45
N VAL A 5 5.15 4.37 0.39
CA VAL A 5 4.13 4.35 1.42
C VAL A 5 2.80 4.67 0.76
N VAL A 6 1.85 3.76 0.85
CA VAL A 6 0.52 3.85 0.22
C VAL A 6 -0.50 4.38 1.21
N VAL A 7 -0.49 3.84 2.44
CA VAL A 7 -1.31 4.31 3.57
C VAL A 7 -0.41 4.51 4.77
N ASP A 8 -0.59 5.61 5.47
CA ASP A 8 0.10 5.94 6.72
C ASP A 8 -0.79 6.84 7.58
N SER A 9 -0.57 6.81 8.87
CA SER A 9 -1.28 7.63 9.86
C SER A 9 -0.95 9.13 9.76
N TYR A 10 0.12 9.48 9.04
CA TYR A 10 0.60 10.85 8.95
C TYR A 10 0.86 11.26 7.51
N GLN A 11 0.30 12.41 7.12
CA GLN A 11 0.56 13.03 5.83
C GLN A 11 1.04 14.47 6.02
N PHE A 12 2.20 14.80 5.47
CA PHE A 12 2.73 16.15 5.43
C PHE A 12 2.72 16.67 4.00
N ALA A 13 1.61 17.29 3.61
CA ALA A 13 1.30 17.65 2.22
C ALA A 13 2.33 18.55 1.52
N VAL A 14 3.14 19.29 2.29
CA VAL A 14 4.11 20.27 1.77
C VAL A 14 5.56 19.91 2.08
N ALA A 15 5.82 18.69 2.51
CA ALA A 15 7.20 18.25 2.74
C ALA A 15 8.00 18.27 1.44
N PRO A 16 9.21 18.85 1.41
CA PRO A 16 10.07 18.77 0.24
C PRO A 16 10.64 17.37 0.06
N SER A 17 10.80 16.95 -1.19
CA SER A 17 11.62 15.80 -1.51
C SER A 17 13.07 16.07 -1.08
N ARG A 18 13.77 15.06 -0.59
CA ARG A 18 15.14 15.22 -0.07
C ARG A 18 15.97 13.96 -0.27
N LYS A 19 17.27 14.13 -0.23
CA LYS A 19 18.24 13.04 -0.23
C LYS A 19 18.84 12.87 1.17
N LEU A 20 18.87 11.64 1.66
CA LEU A 20 19.51 11.26 2.90
C LEU A 20 20.51 10.14 2.60
N ALA A 21 21.81 10.44 2.66
CA ALA A 21 22.88 9.51 2.28
C ALA A 21 22.58 8.86 0.92
N ASP A 22 22.35 7.55 0.88
CA ASP A 22 22.08 6.79 -0.34
C ASP A 22 20.58 6.60 -0.63
N VAL A 23 19.70 7.30 0.12
CA VAL A 23 18.25 7.20 -0.04
C VAL A 23 17.70 8.48 -0.61
N ASP A 24 17.01 8.39 -1.75
CA ASP A 24 16.21 9.48 -2.31
C ASP A 24 14.78 9.38 -1.78
N ILE A 25 14.35 10.41 -1.05
CA ILE A 25 12.99 10.52 -0.54
C ILE A 25 12.21 11.45 -1.47
N GLN A 26 11.23 10.88 -2.18
CA GLN A 26 10.29 11.64 -2.99
C GLN A 26 8.98 11.79 -2.23
N HIS A 27 8.54 13.04 -2.10
CA HIS A 27 7.27 13.35 -1.48
C HIS A 27 6.21 13.55 -2.55
N PHE A 28 5.14 12.76 -2.49
CA PHE A 28 3.99 12.84 -3.37
C PHE A 28 2.93 13.73 -2.71
N GLY A 29 2.97 15.02 -3.01
CA GLY A 29 1.98 15.98 -2.53
C GLY A 29 1.25 16.63 -3.70
N TRP A 30 1.30 17.94 -3.75
CA TRP A 30 0.69 18.75 -4.83
C TRP A 30 1.18 18.39 -6.24
N GLY A 31 2.35 17.77 -6.37
CA GLY A 31 2.94 17.37 -7.64
C GLY A 31 2.21 16.28 -8.42
N LEU A 32 1.29 15.53 -7.80
CA LEU A 32 0.54 14.47 -8.48
C LEU A 32 -0.39 14.99 -9.58
N SER A 33 -0.81 16.24 -9.49
CA SER A 33 -1.76 16.85 -10.44
C SER A 33 -1.12 17.87 -11.38
N GLY A 34 0.20 18.03 -11.33
CA GLY A 34 0.91 19.09 -12.07
C GLY A 34 0.49 20.48 -11.61
N ASN A 35 0.18 21.38 -12.57
CA ASN A 35 -0.21 22.77 -12.26
C ASN A 35 -1.71 22.95 -12.00
N LYS A 36 -2.50 21.89 -11.91
CA LYS A 36 -3.93 21.96 -11.63
C LYS A 36 -4.21 21.56 -10.18
N PRO A 37 -5.18 22.20 -9.52
CA PRO A 37 -5.64 21.72 -8.22
C PRO A 37 -6.06 20.24 -8.33
N PRO A 38 -5.59 19.34 -7.44
CA PRO A 38 -6.00 17.96 -7.49
C PRO A 38 -7.49 17.84 -7.19
N GLY A 39 -8.22 17.07 -8.01
CA GLY A 39 -9.61 16.71 -7.72
C GLY A 39 -9.73 15.67 -6.60
N LYS A 40 -8.63 14.96 -6.31
CA LYS A 40 -8.49 13.97 -5.23
C LYS A 40 -7.13 14.15 -4.58
N THR A 41 -7.02 13.78 -3.31
CA THR A 41 -5.74 13.75 -2.58
C THR A 41 -5.53 12.36 -1.98
N LEU A 42 -4.28 12.07 -1.57
CA LEU A 42 -4.00 10.90 -0.77
C LEU A 42 -4.77 11.00 0.56
N ILE A 43 -5.27 9.88 1.03
CA ILE A 43 -5.99 9.76 2.30
C ILE A 43 -5.02 9.17 3.33
N SER A 44 -4.87 9.88 4.47
CA SER A 44 -4.20 9.37 5.66
C SER A 44 -5.23 8.76 6.60
N GLU A 45 -4.90 7.62 7.17
CA GLU A 45 -5.72 6.97 8.20
C GLU A 45 -4.81 6.19 9.15
N PHE A 46 -5.34 5.82 10.30
CA PHE A 46 -4.63 4.91 11.20
C PHE A 46 -4.42 3.56 10.50
N GLY A 47 -3.18 3.23 10.20
CA GLY A 47 -2.83 1.99 9.51
C GLY A 47 -1.62 2.15 8.58
N LEU A 48 -1.19 1.04 8.03
CA LEU A 48 -0.03 0.97 7.15
C LEU A 48 -0.34 0.19 5.88
N SER A 49 0.15 0.70 4.75
CA SER A 49 0.30 -0.07 3.51
C SER A 49 1.52 0.42 2.75
N MET A 50 2.31 -0.50 2.22
CA MET A 50 3.53 -0.21 1.47
C MET A 50 3.61 -1.06 0.20
N LEU A 51 4.10 -0.46 -0.88
CA LEU A 51 4.51 -1.18 -2.09
C LEU A 51 6.04 -1.23 -2.15
N ALA A 52 6.59 -2.44 -2.14
CA ALA A 52 7.99 -2.69 -2.41
C ALA A 52 8.19 -3.05 -3.87
N GLU A 53 9.04 -2.30 -4.58
CA GLU A 53 9.37 -2.50 -5.97
C GLU A 53 10.85 -2.85 -6.08
N THR A 54 11.16 -4.00 -6.65
CA THR A 54 12.55 -4.44 -6.87
C THR A 54 12.77 -4.73 -8.35
N GLN A 55 14.02 -4.55 -8.78
CA GLN A 55 14.45 -4.89 -10.12
C GLN A 55 15.84 -5.51 -10.06
N ARG A 56 16.01 -6.64 -10.74
CA ARG A 56 17.30 -7.31 -10.95
C ARG A 56 17.44 -7.64 -12.43
N GLY A 57 18.30 -6.91 -13.13
CA GLY A 57 18.35 -7.00 -14.60
C GLY A 57 17.03 -6.60 -15.23
N THR A 58 16.41 -7.50 -15.98
CA THR A 58 15.08 -7.31 -16.60
C THR A 58 13.93 -7.76 -15.72
N GLU A 59 14.20 -8.51 -14.66
CA GLU A 59 13.18 -9.02 -13.75
C GLU A 59 12.73 -7.93 -12.78
N LYS A 60 11.42 -7.75 -12.68
CA LYS A 60 10.77 -6.84 -11.71
C LYS A 60 9.90 -7.65 -10.78
N CYS A 61 9.84 -7.23 -9.51
CA CYS A 61 8.95 -7.81 -8.51
C CYS A 61 8.34 -6.70 -7.69
N ASN A 62 7.00 -6.69 -7.62
CA ASN A 62 6.19 -5.71 -6.92
C ASN A 62 5.36 -6.41 -5.85
N VAL A 63 5.59 -6.06 -4.61
CA VAL A 63 4.92 -6.67 -3.45
C VAL A 63 4.16 -5.60 -2.69
N LEU A 64 2.84 -5.79 -2.55
CA LEU A 64 2.02 -4.95 -1.69
C LEU A 64 1.96 -5.58 -0.30
N MET A 65 2.43 -4.84 0.69
CA MET A 65 2.51 -5.26 2.08
C MET A 65 1.58 -4.40 2.92
N ASP A 66 0.73 -5.06 3.69
CA ASP A 66 -0.33 -4.50 4.51
C ASP A 66 -1.34 -3.65 3.71
N TYR A 67 -2.49 -3.34 4.30
CA TYR A 67 -3.64 -2.89 3.53
C TYR A 67 -4.39 -1.73 4.19
N GLY A 68 -3.81 -1.12 5.23
CA GLY A 68 -4.44 -0.03 5.97
C GLY A 68 -5.68 -0.45 6.74
N PHE A 69 -6.42 0.53 7.20
CA PHE A 69 -7.62 0.34 8.01
C PHE A 69 -8.88 0.21 7.13
N THR A 70 -9.00 1.05 6.10
CA THR A 70 -10.16 1.05 5.21
C THR A 70 -9.80 0.73 3.75
N PRO A 71 -10.67 0.02 3.01
CA PRO A 71 -10.47 -0.19 1.58
C PRO A 71 -10.55 1.12 0.78
N GLU A 72 -11.29 2.12 1.25
CA GLU A 72 -11.46 3.42 0.59
C GLU A 72 -10.12 4.16 0.49
N ALA A 73 -9.37 4.23 1.59
CA ALA A 73 -8.05 4.87 1.60
C ALA A 73 -7.06 4.10 0.72
N LEU A 74 -7.01 2.78 0.86
CA LEU A 74 -6.11 1.94 0.08
C LEU A 74 -6.37 2.06 -1.42
N ILE A 75 -7.63 1.95 -1.86
CA ILE A 75 -8.02 2.01 -3.27
C ILE A 75 -7.74 3.41 -3.83
N ASN A 76 -8.16 4.47 -3.13
CA ASN A 76 -7.89 5.85 -3.55
C ASN A 76 -6.39 6.10 -3.75
N ASN A 77 -5.58 5.66 -2.78
CA ASN A 77 -4.15 5.93 -2.80
C ASN A 77 -3.41 5.09 -3.86
N THR A 78 -3.80 3.81 -4.05
CA THR A 78 -3.23 2.99 -5.12
C THR A 78 -3.53 3.58 -6.49
N GLU A 79 -4.74 4.09 -6.72
CA GLU A 79 -5.11 4.77 -7.97
C GLU A 79 -4.26 6.04 -8.19
N LEU A 80 -4.17 6.91 -7.19
CA LEU A 80 -3.42 8.17 -7.29
C LEU A 80 -1.91 7.96 -7.47
N LEU A 81 -1.35 6.93 -6.86
CA LEU A 81 0.06 6.57 -6.98
C LEU A 81 0.36 5.78 -8.27
N GLY A 82 -0.66 5.50 -9.10
CA GLY A 82 -0.49 4.77 -10.35
C GLY A 82 -0.05 3.32 -10.14
N ILE A 83 -0.45 2.70 -9.04
CA ILE A 83 -0.16 1.30 -8.74
C ILE A 83 -1.14 0.43 -9.51
N ASP A 84 -0.63 -0.30 -10.50
CA ASP A 84 -1.45 -1.23 -11.28
C ASP A 84 -1.58 -2.57 -10.56
N PRO A 85 -2.79 -3.00 -10.17
CA PRO A 85 -3.01 -4.30 -9.55
C PRO A 85 -2.51 -5.49 -10.39
N ALA A 86 -2.56 -5.38 -11.72
CA ALA A 86 -2.05 -6.41 -12.62
C ALA A 86 -0.52 -6.56 -12.55
N GLY A 87 0.18 -5.53 -12.09
CA GLY A 87 1.62 -5.52 -11.90
C GLY A 87 2.09 -6.17 -10.59
N LEU A 88 1.19 -6.49 -9.67
CA LEU A 88 1.57 -7.10 -8.39
C LEU A 88 2.00 -8.56 -8.57
N ASP A 89 3.05 -8.95 -7.85
CA ASP A 89 3.62 -10.31 -7.87
C ASP A 89 3.33 -11.09 -6.58
N ALA A 90 3.07 -10.37 -5.49
CA ALA A 90 2.65 -10.95 -4.22
C ALA A 90 1.91 -9.93 -3.35
N LEU A 91 1.10 -10.45 -2.45
CA LEU A 91 0.50 -9.74 -1.34
C LEU A 91 1.10 -10.26 -0.04
N VAL A 92 1.37 -9.39 0.93
CA VAL A 92 1.93 -9.76 2.22
C VAL A 92 1.09 -9.12 3.32
N LEU A 93 0.71 -9.89 4.32
CA LEU A 93 0.16 -9.40 5.58
C LEU A 93 1.19 -9.62 6.68
N SER A 94 1.67 -8.54 7.28
CA SER A 94 2.70 -8.61 8.33
C SER A 94 2.18 -9.27 9.59
N HIS A 95 0.98 -8.91 10.02
CA HIS A 95 0.33 -9.45 11.22
C HIS A 95 -1.18 -9.16 11.21
N GLY A 96 -1.90 -9.73 12.17
CA GLY A 96 -3.38 -9.73 12.21
C GLY A 96 -4.01 -8.54 12.94
N HIS A 97 -3.40 -7.36 13.00
CA HIS A 97 -4.06 -6.16 13.50
C HIS A 97 -4.91 -5.51 12.41
N TYR A 98 -6.06 -4.96 12.78
CA TYR A 98 -7.05 -4.45 11.84
C TYR A 98 -6.53 -3.32 10.94
N ASP A 99 -5.68 -2.47 11.46
CA ASP A 99 -5.00 -1.37 10.77
C ASP A 99 -3.97 -1.83 9.73
N HIS A 100 -3.75 -3.14 9.63
CA HIS A 100 -2.90 -3.77 8.61
C HIS A 100 -3.70 -4.62 7.61
N PHE A 101 -4.86 -5.17 8.00
CA PHE A 101 -5.64 -6.01 7.09
C PHE A 101 -7.03 -5.46 6.72
N GLY A 102 -7.51 -4.41 7.37
CA GLY A 102 -8.89 -3.93 7.22
C GLY A 102 -9.27 -3.60 5.78
N GLY A 103 -8.36 -3.04 5.01
CA GLY A 103 -8.54 -2.73 3.59
C GLY A 103 -8.50 -3.93 2.65
N LEU A 104 -7.91 -5.08 3.05
CA LEU A 104 -7.60 -6.20 2.16
C LEU A 104 -8.83 -6.74 1.42
N ALA A 105 -9.89 -7.07 2.13
CA ALA A 105 -11.08 -7.67 1.53
C ALA A 105 -11.77 -6.73 0.51
N GLY A 106 -11.80 -5.43 0.80
CA GLY A 106 -12.31 -4.43 -0.13
C GLY A 106 -11.42 -4.25 -1.34
N PHE A 107 -10.09 -4.20 -1.13
CA PHE A 107 -9.12 -4.14 -2.22
C PHE A 107 -9.25 -5.35 -3.16
N LEU A 108 -9.32 -6.58 -2.64
CA LEU A 108 -9.50 -7.78 -3.46
C LEU A 108 -10.81 -7.75 -4.26
N ARG A 109 -11.91 -7.25 -3.69
CA ARG A 109 -13.18 -7.09 -4.41
C ARG A 109 -13.06 -6.04 -5.52
N ALA A 110 -12.47 -4.88 -5.23
CA ALA A 110 -12.33 -3.78 -6.20
C ALA A 110 -11.37 -4.12 -7.34
N THR A 111 -10.41 -5.00 -7.11
CA THR A 111 -9.41 -5.45 -8.08
C THR A 111 -9.72 -6.82 -8.68
N ASN A 112 -10.92 -7.36 -8.43
CA ASN A 112 -11.33 -8.64 -8.98
C ASN A 112 -11.22 -8.67 -10.51
N GLY A 113 -10.56 -9.70 -11.03
CA GLY A 113 -10.26 -9.85 -12.46
C GLY A 113 -9.10 -8.99 -12.99
N LYS A 114 -8.51 -8.12 -12.17
CA LYS A 114 -7.31 -7.34 -12.51
C LYS A 114 -6.02 -7.96 -11.97
N LEU A 115 -6.10 -8.64 -10.83
CA LEU A 115 -4.96 -9.32 -10.22
C LEU A 115 -4.50 -10.51 -11.07
N LYS A 116 -3.21 -10.84 -11.00
CA LYS A 116 -2.66 -12.03 -11.65
C LYS A 116 -3.37 -13.29 -11.16
N PRO A 117 -3.64 -14.26 -12.03
CA PRO A 117 -4.16 -15.57 -11.61
C PRO A 117 -3.21 -16.22 -10.59
N LYS A 118 -3.76 -16.76 -9.50
CA LYS A 118 -2.98 -17.42 -8.44
C LYS A 118 -1.94 -16.51 -7.77
N LEU A 119 -2.20 -15.19 -7.70
CA LEU A 119 -1.37 -14.27 -6.95
C LEU A 119 -1.19 -14.77 -5.50
N PRO A 120 0.05 -15.02 -5.04
CA PRO A 120 0.27 -15.52 -3.69
C PRO A 120 -0.02 -14.45 -2.65
N ILE A 121 -0.60 -14.88 -1.52
CA ILE A 121 -0.75 -14.06 -0.31
C ILE A 121 0.07 -14.73 0.79
N TYR A 122 1.08 -14.03 1.28
CA TYR A 122 1.90 -14.46 2.40
C TYR A 122 1.39 -13.81 3.67
N ILE A 123 1.22 -14.59 4.72
CA ILE A 123 0.72 -14.12 6.00
C ILE A 123 1.77 -14.42 7.06
N GLY A 124 2.21 -13.39 7.78
CA GLY A 124 3.24 -13.47 8.81
C GLY A 124 2.70 -14.03 10.13
N GLY A 125 3.43 -14.98 10.72
CA GLY A 125 3.31 -15.41 12.11
C GLY A 125 2.01 -16.12 12.51
N GLU A 126 2.03 -16.77 13.68
CA GLU A 126 0.85 -17.38 14.30
C GLU A 126 -0.18 -16.33 14.73
N GLU A 127 0.25 -15.13 15.04
CA GLU A 127 -0.59 -14.00 15.46
C GLU A 127 -1.52 -13.49 14.34
N ALA A 128 -1.16 -13.74 13.08
CA ALA A 128 -2.01 -13.39 11.94
C ALA A 128 -3.30 -14.24 11.88
N HIS A 129 -3.34 -15.37 12.55
CA HIS A 129 -4.49 -16.26 12.57
C HIS A 129 -5.40 -16.05 13.78
N GLY A 130 -5.35 -14.88 14.42
CA GLY A 130 -6.24 -14.46 15.50
C GLY A 130 -6.81 -15.61 16.32
N GLN A 131 -6.22 -15.95 17.45
CA GLN A 131 -6.97 -16.71 18.45
C GLN A 131 -8.16 -15.81 18.83
N GLY A 132 -9.36 -16.18 18.35
CA GLY A 132 -10.57 -15.55 18.79
C GLY A 132 -10.62 -15.57 20.30
N ARG A 133 -10.34 -14.46 20.95
CA ARG A 133 -10.70 -14.30 22.34
C ARG A 133 -12.21 -14.31 22.35
N ASN A 134 -12.79 -15.39 22.84
CA ASN A 134 -14.18 -15.40 23.23
C ASN A 134 -14.33 -14.23 24.20
N ALA A 135 -15.07 -13.20 23.78
CA ALA A 135 -15.51 -12.17 24.69
C ALA A 135 -16.49 -12.84 25.64
N GLU A 136 -16.09 -13.03 26.90
CA GLU A 136 -17.01 -13.29 28.02
C GLU A 136 -17.71 -12.00 28.41
#